data_defe0395cf7d8cfdd9541e52e45a1439
#
_entry.id   defe0395cf7d8cfdd9541e52e45a1439
#
_cell.length_a   1.000
_cell.length_b   1.000
_cell.length_c   1.000
_cell.angle_alpha   90.00
_cell.angle_beta   90.00
_cell.angle_gamma   90.00
#
_symmetry.space_group_name_H-M   'P 1'
#
loop_
_entity.id
_entity.type
_entity.pdbx_description
1 polymer ?
#
loop_
_entity_poly.entity_id
_entity_poly.type
_entity_poly.pdbx_seq_one_letter_code
_entity_poly.pdbx_strand_id
1 'polypeptide(L)'
;MDKINSQRKKLIIAITLLIIIILGLGITYAWLIQIVNGEKIQSMRVGTFRFSLTEENSLTINSGEFLKDSDGLKQEGFKFTVQNVGKGYGSYSVYLDDDSISSGQTRIDDKFIRYSLGINADTTGTPTNLTSRKIYSGGLDASEKDTFVLRLWLNPAVNGDIGGQVFKVKLRIEANQQIPTPVADKLLAGVGNNGTIDTTDPEQTFITGTDPNNYIWYSGKLWRAVSIDPSDNSVKLVTQWNISSIPYNADGNTAFQGSYMEQWLNDTSVDGFLGNLREPDKFIKTDSVWNATSTTETTKPAKTTMVTDAVGLLNVYEYTMSNKNAIDFTGYLNNDLYWWTLTPYSTSNVRNVYDHGNVNNCSPTISRGSRPSINLKSAVKIIDGDGTVDNPYRLQGDNDSPTGALLSTRYSGEYISFGTGENNLYRIVSHENGTGTKITSAIPLKESSSYKSIKFGSNVTFTKDNTIGTFLNGDYLTSGTYLTSDQVNMIEDNTTWYLGTVGSGTNYKLAKYQDATSSSLTTSTTTAQIGLLRLGELMAGQFDIYGNNTDYWTLTPLDASGVRDVRGSGHVYDSSPTNSDGSRPSMNLKSTVKIVSGTGIKSDPFVISN
;
A
#
# COMPACT_ATOMS: atom_id res chain seq x y z
N MET A 1 47.91 -28.07 -37.51
CA MET A 1 47.79 -28.21 -36.01
C MET A 1 47.73 -26.85 -35.29
N ASP A 2 48.43 -25.83 -35.76
CA ASP A 2 48.49 -24.54 -35.02
C ASP A 2 47.20 -23.71 -34.98
N LYS A 3 46.37 -23.77 -36.03
CA LYS A 3 45.08 -23.03 -36.07
C LYS A 3 44.06 -23.56 -35.07
N ILE A 4 44.04 -24.87 -34.81
CA ILE A 4 43.14 -25.52 -33.83
C ILE A 4 43.58 -25.21 -32.39
N ASN A 5 44.89 -25.16 -32.15
CA ASN A 5 45.43 -24.77 -30.83
C ASN A 5 45.20 -23.30 -30.50
N SER A 6 45.22 -22.40 -31.47
CA SER A 6 44.90 -20.99 -31.31
C SER A 6 43.42 -20.76 -30.95
N GLN A 7 42.50 -21.47 -31.64
CA GLN A 7 41.06 -21.38 -31.35
C GLN A 7 40.70 -21.96 -29.96
N ARG A 8 41.33 -23.11 -29.57
CA ARG A 8 41.14 -23.66 -28.21
C ARG A 8 41.64 -22.71 -27.11
N LYS A 9 42.79 -22.03 -27.32
CA LYS A 9 43.28 -21.02 -26.36
C LYS A 9 42.33 -19.83 -26.25
N LYS A 10 41.79 -19.32 -27.37
CA LYS A 10 40.79 -18.24 -27.34
C LYS A 10 39.50 -18.64 -26.67
N LEU A 11 39.02 -19.86 -26.87
CA LEU A 11 37.83 -20.41 -26.22
C LEU A 11 38.04 -20.57 -24.67
N ILE A 12 39.20 -21.08 -24.27
CA ILE A 12 39.54 -21.21 -22.84
C ILE A 12 39.61 -19.82 -22.19
N ILE A 13 40.22 -18.82 -22.81
CA ILE A 13 40.28 -17.46 -22.30
C ILE A 13 38.88 -16.85 -22.20
N ALA A 14 38.01 -17.04 -23.17
CA ALA A 14 36.64 -16.56 -23.17
C ALA A 14 35.79 -17.22 -22.05
N ILE A 15 35.94 -18.53 -21.86
CA ILE A 15 35.27 -19.27 -20.77
C ILE A 15 35.81 -18.84 -19.40
N THR A 16 37.11 -18.63 -19.26
CA THR A 16 37.70 -18.16 -18.00
C THR A 16 37.25 -16.74 -17.65
N LEU A 17 37.18 -15.84 -18.64
CA LEU A 17 36.61 -14.49 -18.47
C LEU A 17 35.12 -14.53 -18.10
N LEU A 18 34.34 -15.41 -18.73
CA LEU A 18 32.92 -15.58 -18.40
C LEU A 18 32.73 -16.10 -16.98
N ILE A 19 33.56 -17.08 -16.55
CA ILE A 19 33.55 -17.60 -15.17
C ILE A 19 33.95 -16.50 -14.17
N ILE A 20 34.93 -15.67 -14.48
CA ILE A 20 35.33 -14.55 -13.63
C ILE A 20 34.22 -13.51 -13.53
N ILE A 21 33.51 -13.23 -14.64
CA ILE A 21 32.35 -12.33 -14.66
C ILE A 21 31.20 -12.92 -13.83
N ILE A 22 30.89 -14.21 -14.00
CA ILE A 22 29.81 -14.89 -13.25
C ILE A 22 30.17 -14.96 -11.75
N LEU A 23 31.41 -15.26 -11.40
CA LEU A 23 31.89 -15.23 -10.01
C LEU A 23 31.88 -13.81 -9.45
N GLY A 24 32.26 -12.80 -10.25
CA GLY A 24 32.18 -11.39 -9.86
C GLY A 24 30.75 -10.92 -9.62
N LEU A 25 29.82 -11.29 -10.49
CA LEU A 25 28.39 -11.00 -10.34
C LEU A 25 27.74 -11.80 -9.19
N GLY A 26 28.12 -13.07 -9.01
CA GLY A 26 27.66 -13.90 -7.88
C GLY A 26 28.17 -13.40 -6.53
N ILE A 27 29.40 -12.90 -6.47
CA ILE A 27 29.97 -12.30 -5.26
C ILE A 27 29.28 -10.96 -4.97
N THR A 28 28.98 -10.13 -5.98
CA THR A 28 28.27 -8.87 -5.79
C THR A 28 26.83 -9.08 -5.29
N TYR A 29 26.13 -10.11 -5.74
CA TYR A 29 24.76 -10.40 -5.28
C TYR A 29 24.72 -10.98 -3.86
N ALA A 30 25.69 -11.83 -3.48
CA ALA A 30 25.80 -12.40 -2.13
C ALA A 30 26.31 -11.37 -1.08
N TRP A 31 26.79 -10.21 -1.52
CA TRP A 31 27.36 -9.17 -0.64
C TRP A 31 26.40 -8.01 -0.37
N LEU A 32 25.18 -8.05 -0.92
CA LEU A 32 24.20 -6.97 -0.81
C LEU A 32 23.37 -7.00 0.49
N ILE A 33 23.33 -8.13 1.20
CA ILE A 33 22.65 -8.26 2.48
C ILE A 33 23.68 -8.62 3.55
N GLN A 34 23.81 -7.79 4.57
CA GLN A 34 24.64 -8.07 5.71
C GLN A 34 23.88 -7.98 7.03
N ILE A 35 24.21 -8.90 7.94
CA ILE A 35 23.60 -9.07 9.26
C ILE A 35 24.66 -8.76 10.32
N VAL A 36 24.35 -7.81 11.23
CA VAL A 36 25.19 -7.53 12.40
C VAL A 36 24.46 -8.02 13.64
N ASN A 37 25.10 -8.92 14.37
CA ASN A 37 24.65 -9.38 15.69
C ASN A 37 25.45 -8.63 16.77
N GLY A 38 24.76 -7.98 17.71
CA GLY A 38 25.37 -7.09 18.67
C GLY A 38 26.21 -7.79 19.74
N GLU A 39 27.49 -7.48 19.78
CA GLU A 39 28.37 -7.39 20.96
C GLU A 39 29.49 -6.41 20.61
N LYS A 40 29.41 -5.16 21.12
CA LYS A 40 30.37 -4.05 20.95
C LYS A 40 30.66 -3.64 19.50
N ILE A 41 31.18 -2.43 19.30
CA ILE A 41 31.36 -1.74 18.02
C ILE A 41 31.69 -2.71 16.88
N GLN A 42 30.73 -2.91 15.98
CA GLN A 42 30.93 -3.70 14.78
C GLN A 42 30.80 -2.80 13.55
N SER A 43 31.76 -2.84 12.66
CA SER A 43 31.70 -2.16 11.38
C SER A 43 31.61 -3.16 10.24
N MET A 44 30.73 -2.90 9.32
CA MET A 44 30.40 -3.74 8.20
C MET A 44 30.79 -3.08 6.87
N ARG A 45 31.37 -3.84 5.94
CA ARG A 45 31.77 -3.34 4.62
C ARG A 45 31.01 -4.06 3.51
N VAL A 46 30.25 -3.31 2.70
CA VAL A 46 29.75 -3.79 1.42
C VAL A 46 30.10 -2.73 0.37
N GLY A 47 31.11 -2.97 -0.41
CA GLY A 47 31.56 -1.99 -1.41
C GLY A 47 31.89 -0.64 -0.78
N THR A 48 31.18 0.42 -1.18
CA THR A 48 31.30 1.78 -0.63
C THR A 48 30.37 2.03 0.55
N PHE A 49 29.55 1.06 0.93
CA PHE A 49 28.51 1.17 1.95
C PHE A 49 29.00 0.56 3.27
N ARG A 50 28.79 1.27 4.36
CA ARG A 50 29.18 0.83 5.71
C ARG A 50 28.15 1.28 6.73
N PHE A 51 27.59 0.36 7.49
CA PHE A 51 26.91 0.66 8.74
C PHE A 51 27.79 0.30 9.93
N SER A 52 27.70 1.10 10.98
CA SER A 52 28.25 0.76 12.30
C SER A 52 27.10 0.73 13.31
N LEU A 53 27.10 -0.28 14.15
CA LEU A 53 26.26 -0.37 15.34
C LEU A 53 27.16 -0.12 16.55
N THR A 54 26.75 0.81 17.41
CA THR A 54 27.37 1.06 18.70
C THR A 54 26.34 0.85 19.79
N GLU A 55 26.59 -0.05 20.71
CA GLU A 55 25.74 -0.38 21.86
C GLU A 55 26.37 0.10 23.15
N GLU A 56 25.59 0.62 24.08
CA GLU A 56 26.05 1.15 25.34
C GLU A 56 25.76 0.21 26.53
N ASN A 57 24.66 -0.59 26.47
CA ASN A 57 24.17 -1.42 27.59
C ASN A 57 23.70 -2.80 27.11
N SER A 58 23.30 -3.72 28.00
CA SER A 58 22.72 -5.03 27.65
C SER A 58 21.20 -5.06 27.76
N LEU A 59 20.55 -5.91 26.97
CA LEU A 59 19.09 -6.08 26.90
C LEU A 59 18.65 -7.35 27.64
N THR A 60 18.17 -7.21 28.86
CA THR A 60 17.60 -8.33 29.63
C THR A 60 16.40 -7.88 30.46
N ILE A 61 15.29 -8.61 30.37
CA ILE A 61 14.17 -8.55 31.32
C ILE A 61 14.17 -9.88 32.06
N ASN A 62 14.36 -9.83 33.36
CA ASN A 62 14.07 -10.96 34.25
C ASN A 62 12.59 -10.95 34.63
N SER A 63 12.04 -12.11 34.97
CA SER A 63 10.67 -12.18 35.52
C SER A 63 10.54 -11.23 36.69
N GLY A 64 9.86 -10.11 36.48
CA GLY A 64 9.73 -9.02 37.41
C GLY A 64 8.30 -8.52 37.48
N GLU A 65 8.11 -7.31 37.95
CA GLU A 65 6.79 -6.70 38.07
C GLU A 65 6.28 -6.27 36.68
N PHE A 66 4.98 -6.46 36.47
CA PHE A 66 4.26 -5.89 35.34
C PHE A 66 4.13 -4.39 35.56
N LEU A 67 4.62 -3.59 34.61
CA LEU A 67 4.68 -2.14 34.74
C LEU A 67 3.63 -1.46 33.86
N LYS A 68 2.98 -0.43 34.40
CA LYS A 68 2.23 0.51 33.58
C LYS A 68 3.19 1.27 32.66
N ASP A 69 2.70 1.76 31.53
CA ASP A 69 3.50 2.50 30.56
C ASP A 69 4.23 3.70 31.18
N SER A 70 3.56 4.44 32.08
CA SER A 70 4.17 5.57 32.79
C SER A 70 5.41 5.18 33.61
N ASP A 71 5.53 3.94 34.06
CA ASP A 71 6.66 3.43 34.85
C ASP A 71 7.67 2.71 33.96
N GLY A 72 7.20 2.02 32.92
CA GLY A 72 8.05 1.46 31.87
C GLY A 72 8.89 2.53 31.17
N LEU A 73 8.31 3.69 30.87
CA LEU A 73 9.01 4.83 30.26
C LEU A 73 10.06 5.49 31.15
N LYS A 74 9.97 5.31 32.49
CA LYS A 74 10.99 5.82 33.43
C LYS A 74 12.21 4.89 33.58
N GLN A 75 12.12 3.66 33.06
CA GLN A 75 13.26 2.74 33.13
C GLN A 75 14.47 3.28 32.33
N GLU A 76 15.65 2.86 32.74
CA GLU A 76 16.86 3.13 31.97
C GLU A 76 16.73 2.47 30.59
N GLY A 77 16.90 3.26 29.53
CA GLY A 77 16.79 2.79 28.15
C GLY A 77 18.12 2.20 27.66
N PHE A 78 18.03 1.15 26.89
CA PHE A 78 19.14 0.62 26.13
C PHE A 78 19.43 1.56 24.95
N LYS A 79 20.64 2.13 24.93
CA LYS A 79 21.06 3.09 23.90
C LYS A 79 21.89 2.42 22.84
N PHE A 80 21.59 2.72 21.59
CA PHE A 80 22.40 2.30 20.45
C PHE A 80 22.34 3.32 19.32
N THR A 81 23.33 3.26 18.44
CA THR A 81 23.41 4.15 17.27
C THR A 81 23.67 3.30 16.02
N VAL A 82 22.90 3.59 14.97
CA VAL A 82 23.13 3.07 13.62
C VAL A 82 23.64 4.22 12.77
N GLN A 83 24.81 4.07 12.17
CA GLN A 83 25.43 5.12 11.34
C GLN A 83 25.78 4.56 9.97
N ASN A 84 25.42 5.28 8.92
CA ASN A 84 25.93 5.04 7.58
C ASN A 84 27.31 5.69 7.43
N VAL A 85 28.37 4.89 7.56
CA VAL A 85 29.76 5.35 7.37
C VAL A 85 30.24 5.16 5.92
N GLY A 86 29.33 4.82 5.00
CA GLY A 86 29.57 4.68 3.57
C GLY A 86 29.43 6.01 2.81
N LYS A 87 29.47 5.91 1.48
CA LYS A 87 29.40 7.07 0.56
C LYS A 87 28.04 7.23 -0.17
N GLY A 88 27.09 6.34 0.07
CA GLY A 88 25.78 6.35 -0.59
C GLY A 88 24.65 6.13 0.41
N TYR A 89 23.42 6.33 -0.04
CA TYR A 89 22.22 6.02 0.72
C TYR A 89 22.13 4.52 0.99
N GLY A 90 21.61 4.15 2.15
CA GLY A 90 21.31 2.77 2.50
C GLY A 90 20.10 2.66 3.42
N SER A 91 19.31 1.64 3.19
CA SER A 91 18.22 1.25 4.08
C SER A 91 18.71 0.24 5.12
N TYR A 92 18.08 0.24 6.28
CA TYR A 92 18.35 -0.74 7.32
C TYR A 92 17.09 -1.07 8.13
N SER A 93 17.09 -2.24 8.74
CA SER A 93 16.06 -2.68 9.68
C SER A 93 16.71 -3.14 10.98
N VAL A 94 16.03 -2.86 12.09
CA VAL A 94 16.46 -3.27 13.44
C VAL A 94 15.54 -4.37 13.94
N TYR A 95 16.13 -5.47 14.37
CA TYR A 95 15.45 -6.64 14.90
C TYR A 95 15.88 -6.96 16.32
N LEU A 96 14.96 -7.56 17.09
CA LEU A 96 15.23 -8.20 18.38
C LEU A 96 15.33 -9.72 18.16
N ASP A 97 16.54 -10.24 18.07
CA ASP A 97 16.75 -11.67 17.98
C ASP A 97 16.88 -12.29 19.37
N ASP A 98 16.45 -13.53 19.51
CA ASP A 98 16.66 -14.28 20.74
C ASP A 98 18.15 -14.46 21.02
N ASP A 99 18.56 -14.12 22.24
CA ASP A 99 19.88 -14.47 22.74
C ASP A 99 19.84 -15.75 23.60
N SER A 100 20.96 -16.40 23.79
CA SER A 100 21.07 -17.64 24.56
C SER A 100 20.60 -17.46 26.01
N ILE A 101 19.76 -18.38 26.48
CA ILE A 101 19.33 -18.48 27.88
C ILE A 101 20.01 -19.67 28.55
N SER A 102 20.09 -19.67 29.88
CA SER A 102 20.71 -20.76 30.64
C SER A 102 19.91 -22.05 30.52
N SER A 103 20.60 -23.19 30.64
CA SER A 103 19.93 -24.51 30.61
C SER A 103 18.90 -24.61 31.72
N GLY A 104 17.67 -25.04 31.35
CA GLY A 104 16.53 -25.17 32.25
C GLY A 104 15.66 -23.91 32.37
N GLN A 105 16.04 -22.79 31.81
CA GLN A 105 15.19 -21.60 31.71
C GLN A 105 14.23 -21.70 30.51
N THR A 106 13.06 -21.09 30.62
CA THR A 106 12.09 -20.90 29.56
C THR A 106 12.00 -19.43 29.17
N ARG A 107 11.60 -19.17 27.91
CA ARG A 107 11.47 -17.80 27.40
C ARG A 107 10.09 -17.23 27.71
N ILE A 108 10.05 -15.93 28.02
CA ILE A 108 8.81 -15.16 28.06
C ILE A 108 8.34 -14.95 26.62
N ASP A 109 7.05 -15.23 26.36
CA ASP A 109 6.38 -15.01 25.08
C ASP A 109 6.27 -13.50 24.79
N ASP A 110 6.44 -13.11 23.53
CA ASP A 110 6.40 -11.72 23.05
C ASP A 110 5.13 -10.97 23.44
N LYS A 111 3.99 -11.65 23.53
CA LYS A 111 2.72 -11.04 23.97
C LYS A 111 2.78 -10.40 25.36
N PHE A 112 3.70 -10.85 26.22
CA PHE A 112 3.93 -10.28 27.56
C PHE A 112 4.86 -9.06 27.53
N ILE A 113 5.42 -8.69 26.38
CA ILE A 113 6.41 -7.63 26.27
C ILE A 113 5.77 -6.38 25.66
N ARG A 114 5.99 -5.26 26.33
CA ARG A 114 5.83 -3.91 25.76
C ARG A 114 7.19 -3.26 25.60
N TYR A 115 7.27 -2.38 24.63
CA TYR A 115 8.48 -1.60 24.39
C TYR A 115 8.16 -0.15 24.03
N SER A 116 9.13 0.73 24.21
CA SER A 116 9.19 2.03 23.55
C SER A 116 10.52 2.19 22.85
N LEU A 117 10.51 2.80 21.67
CA LEU A 117 11.71 3.11 20.90
C LEU A 117 11.76 4.62 20.67
N GLY A 118 12.60 5.30 21.42
CA GLY A 118 12.94 6.70 21.19
C GLY A 118 13.96 6.81 20.07
N ILE A 119 13.84 7.84 19.21
CA ILE A 119 14.69 8.01 18.03
C ILE A 119 15.15 9.45 17.94
N ASN A 120 16.45 9.65 17.82
CA ASN A 120 17.09 10.97 17.67
C ASN A 120 16.69 11.95 18.79
N ALA A 121 15.94 13.01 18.46
CA ALA A 121 15.50 14.00 19.43
C ALA A 121 14.42 13.49 20.41
N ASP A 122 13.62 12.52 19.99
CA ASP A 122 12.65 11.84 20.86
C ASP A 122 13.34 10.68 21.58
N THR A 123 13.80 10.90 22.77
CA THR A 123 14.46 9.86 23.58
C THR A 123 13.49 8.98 24.38
N THR A 124 12.20 9.25 24.31
CA THR A 124 11.17 8.54 25.08
C THR A 124 10.50 7.46 24.23
N GLY A 125 10.08 7.79 23.04
CA GLY A 125 9.28 6.91 22.18
C GLY A 125 7.90 6.64 22.75
N THR A 126 7.11 5.85 22.05
CA THR A 126 5.74 5.52 22.42
C THR A 126 5.61 4.05 22.81
N PRO A 127 4.92 3.74 23.94
CA PRO A 127 4.69 2.36 24.38
C PRO A 127 3.89 1.54 23.37
N THR A 128 4.41 0.39 23.01
CA THR A 128 3.81 -0.50 21.99
C THR A 128 3.97 -1.97 22.41
N ASN A 129 3.00 -2.83 22.07
CA ASN A 129 3.12 -4.26 22.27
C ASN A 129 4.13 -4.85 21.31
N LEU A 130 4.93 -5.81 21.76
CA LEU A 130 5.86 -6.52 20.89
C LEU A 130 5.11 -7.54 20.03
N THR A 131 4.58 -7.09 18.90
CA THR A 131 3.85 -7.94 17.92
C THR A 131 4.73 -8.39 16.76
N SER A 132 5.90 -7.77 16.60
CA SER A 132 6.91 -8.09 15.60
C SER A 132 8.30 -7.93 16.20
N ARG A 133 9.19 -8.83 15.82
CA ARG A 133 10.61 -8.74 16.18
C ARG A 133 11.38 -7.68 15.38
N LYS A 134 10.85 -7.22 14.26
CA LYS A 134 11.33 -6.03 13.57
C LYS A 134 10.75 -4.79 14.26
N ILE A 135 11.59 -4.02 14.93
CA ILE A 135 11.18 -2.85 15.73
C ILE A 135 11.43 -1.52 15.01
N TYR A 136 12.18 -1.53 13.91
CA TYR A 136 12.44 -0.32 13.12
C TYR A 136 12.84 -0.65 11.69
N SER A 137 12.49 0.23 10.75
CA SER A 137 13.04 0.30 9.39
C SER A 137 13.27 1.76 9.02
N GLY A 138 14.43 2.06 8.45
CA GLY A 138 14.79 3.40 8.05
C GLY A 138 15.87 3.41 6.98
N GLY A 139 16.27 4.63 6.58
CA GLY A 139 17.35 4.83 5.65
C GLY A 139 18.20 6.03 6.05
N LEU A 140 19.49 5.98 5.72
CA LEU A 140 20.47 7.01 6.04
C LEU A 140 21.24 7.40 4.79
N ASP A 141 21.39 8.69 4.55
CA ASP A 141 22.37 9.20 3.60
C ASP A 141 23.81 9.01 4.10
N ALA A 142 24.76 9.26 3.24
CA ALA A 142 26.17 9.13 3.58
C ALA A 142 26.52 9.98 4.82
N SER A 143 27.15 9.36 5.80
CA SER A 143 27.58 9.96 7.07
C SER A 143 26.47 10.27 8.08
N GLU A 144 25.21 10.06 7.74
CA GLU A 144 24.09 10.21 8.68
C GLU A 144 24.04 9.08 9.72
N LYS A 145 23.35 9.36 10.82
CA LYS A 145 23.13 8.41 11.90
C LYS A 145 21.77 8.59 12.55
N ASP A 146 21.22 7.47 13.01
CA ASP A 146 20.09 7.44 13.93
C ASP A 146 20.57 6.96 15.30
N THR A 147 20.12 7.64 16.35
CA THR A 147 20.34 7.27 17.74
C THR A 147 19.06 6.78 18.37
N PHE A 148 19.12 5.67 19.08
CA PHE A 148 17.95 4.99 19.62
C PHE A 148 18.04 4.85 21.13
N VAL A 149 16.86 4.90 21.78
CA VAL A 149 16.68 4.56 23.20
C VAL A 149 15.55 3.54 23.30
N LEU A 150 15.89 2.27 23.47
CA LEU A 150 14.94 1.16 23.58
C LEU A 150 14.66 0.86 25.05
N ARG A 151 13.39 0.81 25.44
CA ARG A 151 12.93 0.32 26.74
C ARG A 151 12.02 -0.86 26.54
N LEU A 152 12.12 -1.84 27.43
CA LEU A 152 11.34 -3.08 27.39
C LEU A 152 10.78 -3.35 28.79
N TRP A 153 9.50 -3.70 28.90
CA TRP A 153 8.87 -4.08 30.18
C TRP A 153 7.75 -5.10 29.98
N LEU A 154 7.32 -5.70 31.10
CA LEU A 154 6.21 -6.66 31.10
C LEU A 154 4.85 -5.94 31.02
N ASN A 155 4.01 -6.40 30.11
CA ASN A 155 2.70 -5.83 29.81
C ASN A 155 1.67 -6.17 30.88
N PRO A 156 1.15 -5.21 31.66
CA PRO A 156 0.17 -5.47 32.73
C PRO A 156 -1.22 -5.87 32.21
N ALA A 157 -1.50 -5.67 30.92
CA ALA A 157 -2.79 -6.04 30.33
C ALA A 157 -2.88 -7.52 29.96
N VAL A 158 -1.79 -8.28 30.04
CA VAL A 158 -1.75 -9.71 29.70
C VAL A 158 -1.62 -10.54 30.97
N ASN A 159 -2.60 -11.39 31.23
CA ASN A 159 -2.57 -12.32 32.35
C ASN A 159 -1.80 -13.59 32.00
N GLY A 160 -0.96 -14.06 32.92
CA GLY A 160 -0.24 -15.33 32.79
C GLY A 160 0.85 -15.49 33.85
N ASP A 161 1.12 -16.73 34.20
CA ASP A 161 2.25 -17.04 35.09
C ASP A 161 3.54 -17.14 34.24
N ILE A 162 4.44 -16.19 34.45
CA ILE A 162 5.76 -16.14 33.81
C ILE A 162 6.89 -16.32 34.83
N GLY A 163 6.57 -16.82 36.02
CA GLY A 163 7.53 -17.04 37.09
C GLY A 163 8.74 -17.87 36.63
N GLY A 164 9.95 -17.36 36.85
CA GLY A 164 11.19 -18.02 36.45
C GLY A 164 11.53 -18.00 34.95
N GLN A 165 10.68 -17.38 34.12
CA GLN A 165 10.97 -17.20 32.69
C GLN A 165 11.83 -15.95 32.46
N VAL A 166 12.52 -15.90 31.33
CA VAL A 166 13.45 -14.82 30.93
C VAL A 166 13.15 -14.36 29.52
N PHE A 167 13.09 -13.04 29.32
CA PHE A 167 13.18 -12.44 28.00
C PHE A 167 14.60 -11.90 27.80
N LYS A 168 15.35 -12.53 26.90
CA LYS A 168 16.72 -12.13 26.60
C LYS A 168 16.90 -12.05 25.08
N VAL A 169 17.24 -10.86 24.64
CA VAL A 169 17.36 -10.53 23.21
C VAL A 169 18.64 -9.74 22.94
N LYS A 170 19.07 -9.81 21.69
CA LYS A 170 20.16 -9.01 21.12
C LYS A 170 19.64 -8.26 19.92
N LEU A 171 20.29 -7.13 19.61
CA LEU A 171 20.01 -6.39 18.39
C LEU A 171 20.62 -7.10 17.19
N ARG A 172 19.87 -7.11 16.11
CA ARG A 172 20.34 -7.46 14.78
C ARG A 172 19.99 -6.33 13.82
N ILE A 173 20.98 -5.84 13.09
CA ILE A 173 20.78 -4.87 12.02
C ILE A 173 20.92 -5.60 10.69
N GLU A 174 19.89 -5.50 9.87
CA GLU A 174 19.96 -5.84 8.45
C GLU A 174 20.11 -4.54 7.67
N ALA A 175 21.19 -4.43 6.92
CA ALA A 175 21.45 -3.27 6.08
C ALA A 175 21.55 -3.69 4.62
N ASN A 176 20.90 -2.93 3.76
CA ASN A 176 20.88 -3.18 2.33
C ASN A 176 21.38 -1.93 1.60
N GLN A 177 22.50 -2.08 0.89
CA GLN A 177 22.91 -1.05 -0.06
C GLN A 177 22.09 -1.22 -1.33
N GLN A 178 21.10 -0.39 -1.51
CA GLN A 178 20.52 -0.22 -2.83
C GLN A 178 21.17 1.01 -3.50
N ILE A 179 21.85 0.77 -4.60
CA ILE A 179 22.25 1.85 -5.51
C ILE A 179 20.95 2.33 -6.16
N PRO A 180 20.52 3.58 -5.92
CA PRO A 180 19.31 4.09 -6.55
C PRO A 180 19.39 3.93 -8.06
N THR A 181 18.57 3.04 -8.61
CA THR A 181 18.59 2.65 -10.04
C THR A 181 17.37 3.25 -10.73
N PRO A 182 17.50 3.92 -11.89
CA PRO A 182 16.34 4.35 -12.66
C PRO A 182 15.34 3.21 -12.86
N VAL A 183 14.03 3.51 -12.77
CA VAL A 183 12.99 2.49 -12.86
C VAL A 183 13.08 1.72 -14.17
N ALA A 184 13.29 2.42 -15.28
CA ALA A 184 13.45 1.79 -16.60
C ALA A 184 14.62 0.80 -16.63
N ASP A 185 15.79 1.21 -16.14
CA ASP A 185 17.00 0.36 -16.14
C ASP A 185 16.78 -0.90 -15.27
N LYS A 186 16.12 -0.75 -14.14
CA LYS A 186 15.81 -1.87 -13.25
C LYS A 186 14.89 -2.89 -13.92
N LEU A 187 13.85 -2.44 -14.61
CA LEU A 187 12.90 -3.30 -15.31
C LEU A 187 13.55 -3.96 -16.55
N LEU A 188 14.34 -3.22 -17.31
CA LEU A 188 15.05 -3.75 -18.49
C LEU A 188 16.11 -4.79 -18.11
N ALA A 189 16.68 -4.72 -16.91
CA ALA A 189 17.61 -5.73 -16.40
C ALA A 189 16.93 -7.08 -16.12
N GLY A 190 15.59 -7.10 -15.96
CA GLY A 190 14.79 -8.32 -15.78
C GLY A 190 13.55 -8.12 -14.94
N VAL A 191 12.50 -8.84 -15.29
CA VAL A 191 11.17 -8.78 -14.64
C VAL A 191 10.75 -10.14 -14.06
N GLY A 192 11.71 -10.96 -13.66
CA GLY A 192 11.46 -12.28 -13.08
C GLY A 192 11.09 -13.36 -14.10
N ASN A 193 10.90 -14.59 -13.62
CA ASN A 193 10.70 -15.75 -14.49
C ASN A 193 9.32 -15.79 -15.17
N ASN A 194 8.32 -15.13 -14.61
CA ASN A 194 6.95 -15.10 -15.13
C ASN A 194 6.67 -13.85 -15.98
N GLY A 195 7.72 -13.12 -16.34
CA GLY A 195 7.65 -11.93 -17.16
C GLY A 195 8.66 -11.93 -18.29
N THR A 196 8.37 -11.14 -19.31
CA THR A 196 9.23 -10.94 -20.48
C THR A 196 9.19 -9.48 -20.94
N ILE A 197 10.30 -8.98 -21.43
CA ILE A 197 10.41 -7.66 -22.09
C ILE A 197 10.17 -7.85 -23.58
N ASP A 198 9.17 -7.15 -24.12
CA ASP A 198 8.79 -7.18 -25.53
C ASP A 198 9.15 -5.84 -26.21
N THR A 199 10.07 -5.90 -27.15
CA THR A 199 10.58 -4.76 -27.93
C THR A 199 10.04 -4.71 -29.36
N THR A 200 8.98 -5.46 -29.67
CA THR A 200 8.43 -5.53 -31.03
C THR A 200 7.70 -4.27 -31.47
N ASP A 201 7.20 -3.47 -30.53
CA ASP A 201 6.67 -2.14 -30.80
C ASP A 201 7.80 -1.10 -30.72
N PRO A 202 8.08 -0.34 -31.79
CA PRO A 202 9.17 0.65 -31.77
C PRO A 202 8.90 1.86 -30.87
N GLU A 203 7.66 2.09 -30.44
CA GLU A 203 7.27 3.24 -29.60
C GLU A 203 7.13 2.88 -28.12
N GLN A 204 6.99 1.59 -27.78
CA GLN A 204 6.84 1.14 -26.40
C GLN A 204 7.51 -0.23 -26.21
N THR A 205 8.39 -0.32 -25.25
CA THR A 205 8.91 -1.59 -24.78
C THR A 205 7.96 -2.13 -23.71
N PHE A 206 7.19 -3.17 -24.04
CA PHE A 206 6.17 -3.71 -23.14
C PHE A 206 6.72 -4.74 -22.16
N ILE A 207 6.12 -4.77 -20.97
CA ILE A 207 6.25 -5.88 -20.03
C ILE A 207 5.09 -6.84 -20.29
N THR A 208 5.36 -8.14 -20.44
CA THR A 208 4.37 -9.17 -20.76
C THR A 208 4.53 -10.35 -19.81
N GLY A 209 3.55 -11.25 -19.75
CA GLY A 209 3.61 -12.45 -18.94
C GLY A 209 2.47 -12.57 -17.93
N THR A 210 2.54 -13.58 -17.07
CA THR A 210 1.48 -13.90 -16.11
C THR A 210 1.64 -13.20 -14.77
N ASP A 211 2.87 -13.04 -14.28
CA ASP A 211 3.17 -12.32 -13.05
C ASP A 211 4.63 -11.83 -13.02
N PRO A 212 4.97 -10.82 -13.84
CA PRO A 212 6.29 -10.22 -13.83
C PRO A 212 6.57 -9.49 -12.52
N ASN A 213 7.85 -9.42 -12.12
CA ASN A 213 8.33 -8.60 -11.00
C ASN A 213 8.35 -7.12 -11.41
N ASN A 214 7.19 -6.50 -11.47
CA ASN A 214 6.99 -5.12 -11.93
C ASN A 214 6.03 -4.33 -11.03
N TYR A 215 5.84 -4.79 -9.79
CA TYR A 215 5.06 -4.06 -8.80
C TYR A 215 5.88 -2.88 -8.25
N ILE A 216 5.23 -1.72 -8.18
CA ILE A 216 5.80 -0.48 -7.65
C ILE A 216 4.85 0.08 -6.60
N TRP A 217 5.38 0.50 -5.46
CA TRP A 217 4.64 1.24 -4.45
C TRP A 217 4.91 2.73 -4.61
N TYR A 218 3.87 3.50 -4.88
CA TYR A 218 3.96 4.95 -4.99
C TYR A 218 2.68 5.61 -4.50
N SER A 219 2.84 6.62 -3.65
CA SER A 219 1.75 7.45 -3.13
C SER A 219 0.59 6.67 -2.50
N GLY A 220 0.90 5.64 -1.68
CA GLY A 220 -0.10 4.80 -1.00
C GLY A 220 -0.83 3.81 -1.90
N LYS A 221 -0.38 3.60 -3.13
CA LYS A 221 -1.00 2.72 -4.12
C LYS A 221 -0.02 1.70 -4.67
N LEU A 222 -0.53 0.50 -4.95
CA LEU A 222 0.21 -0.54 -5.65
C LEU A 222 0.01 -0.39 -7.15
N TRP A 223 1.11 -0.25 -7.87
CA TRP A 223 1.14 -0.06 -9.32
C TRP A 223 1.78 -1.26 -10.01
N ARG A 224 1.45 -1.42 -11.31
CA ARG A 224 2.14 -2.32 -12.23
C ARG A 224 2.83 -1.49 -13.31
N ALA A 225 4.09 -1.73 -13.56
CA ALA A 225 4.75 -1.17 -14.75
C ALA A 225 4.25 -1.89 -16.01
N VAL A 226 3.87 -1.12 -17.01
CA VAL A 226 3.24 -1.62 -18.25
C VAL A 226 4.23 -1.59 -19.41
N SER A 227 4.84 -0.44 -19.61
CA SER A 227 5.78 -0.24 -20.72
C SER A 227 6.81 0.85 -20.40
N ILE A 228 7.87 0.86 -21.17
CA ILE A 228 8.93 1.86 -21.16
C ILE A 228 8.91 2.56 -22.51
N ASP A 229 8.89 3.89 -22.52
CA ASP A 229 9.07 4.68 -23.73
C ASP A 229 10.57 4.70 -24.10
N PRO A 230 10.98 4.12 -25.24
CA PRO A 230 12.39 4.06 -25.60
C PRO A 230 12.98 5.42 -25.98
N SER A 231 12.15 6.44 -26.19
CA SER A 231 12.62 7.77 -26.59
C SER A 231 13.16 8.59 -25.42
N ASP A 232 12.62 8.38 -24.20
CA ASP A 232 13.00 9.16 -23.02
C ASP A 232 13.17 8.31 -21.74
N ASN A 233 12.96 7.00 -21.81
CA ASN A 233 12.99 6.05 -20.69
C ASN A 233 11.95 6.35 -19.59
N SER A 234 10.87 7.05 -19.90
CA SER A 234 9.74 7.15 -19.00
C SER A 234 9.01 5.82 -18.88
N VAL A 235 8.43 5.53 -17.72
CA VAL A 235 7.79 4.23 -17.43
C VAL A 235 6.31 4.42 -17.20
N LYS A 236 5.47 3.76 -18.03
CA LYS A 236 4.02 3.76 -17.85
C LYS A 236 3.63 2.81 -16.74
N LEU A 237 2.85 3.31 -15.79
CA LEU A 237 2.26 2.54 -14.69
C LEU A 237 0.73 2.54 -14.80
N VAL A 238 0.12 1.50 -14.25
CA VAL A 238 -1.33 1.42 -13.98
C VAL A 238 -1.53 0.87 -12.58
N THR A 239 -2.57 1.29 -11.86
CA THR A 239 -2.87 0.71 -10.54
C THR A 239 -3.18 -0.78 -10.64
N GLN A 240 -2.70 -1.59 -9.68
CA GLN A 240 -2.98 -3.04 -9.65
C GLN A 240 -4.47 -3.31 -9.52
N TRP A 241 -5.16 -2.54 -8.68
CA TRP A 241 -6.58 -2.71 -8.38
C TRP A 241 -7.41 -1.52 -8.83
N ASN A 242 -8.72 -1.72 -8.93
CA ASN A 242 -9.66 -0.62 -9.06
C ASN A 242 -9.60 0.22 -7.79
N ILE A 243 -9.32 1.49 -7.92
CA ILE A 243 -9.26 2.44 -6.79
C ILE A 243 -10.51 3.32 -6.70
N SER A 244 -11.37 3.23 -7.68
CA SER A 244 -12.68 3.86 -7.72
C SER A 244 -13.62 3.04 -8.63
N SER A 245 -14.91 3.32 -8.58
CA SER A 245 -15.90 2.80 -9.54
C SER A 245 -16.90 3.90 -9.86
N ILE A 246 -16.71 4.54 -11.00
CA ILE A 246 -17.48 5.70 -11.45
C ILE A 246 -17.91 5.54 -12.89
N PRO A 247 -18.96 6.25 -13.33
CA PRO A 247 -19.28 6.40 -14.74
C PRO A 247 -18.09 6.99 -15.51
N TYR A 248 -17.88 6.55 -16.73
CA TYR A 248 -16.91 7.19 -17.62
C TYR A 248 -17.38 8.62 -17.94
N ASN A 249 -18.65 8.75 -18.30
CA ASN A 249 -19.31 10.03 -18.47
C ASN A 249 -20.84 9.88 -18.37
N ALA A 250 -21.51 10.67 -17.53
CA ALA A 250 -22.95 10.51 -17.29
C ALA A 250 -23.83 11.10 -18.41
N ASP A 251 -23.30 11.98 -19.24
CA ASP A 251 -24.01 12.55 -20.38
C ASP A 251 -24.09 11.60 -21.61
N GLY A 252 -23.42 10.44 -21.52
CA GLY A 252 -23.37 9.45 -22.58
C GLY A 252 -22.29 9.70 -23.64
N ASN A 253 -21.50 10.77 -23.54
CA ASN A 253 -20.39 11.04 -24.43
C ASN A 253 -19.25 10.02 -24.20
N THR A 254 -18.67 9.50 -25.27
CA THR A 254 -17.63 8.47 -25.22
C THR A 254 -16.21 9.01 -25.34
N ALA A 255 -16.03 10.30 -25.65
CA ALA A 255 -14.71 10.93 -25.70
C ALA A 255 -14.08 10.96 -24.31
N PHE A 256 -12.77 10.69 -24.23
CA PHE A 256 -12.04 10.83 -22.96
C PHE A 256 -11.90 12.30 -22.57
N GLN A 257 -11.48 13.13 -23.50
CA GLN A 257 -11.36 14.57 -23.26
C GLN A 257 -12.71 15.21 -22.90
N GLY A 258 -12.77 15.87 -21.77
CA GLY A 258 -13.97 16.48 -21.22
C GLY A 258 -14.90 15.50 -20.49
N SER A 259 -14.55 14.21 -20.40
CA SER A 259 -15.34 13.23 -19.65
C SER A 259 -15.24 13.46 -18.14
N TYR A 260 -16.22 12.96 -17.40
CA TYR A 260 -16.18 12.96 -15.94
C TYR A 260 -14.95 12.19 -15.39
N MET A 261 -14.60 11.07 -16.06
CA MET A 261 -13.42 10.28 -15.74
C MET A 261 -12.14 11.12 -15.86
N GLU A 262 -11.93 11.80 -17.00
CA GLU A 262 -10.75 12.63 -17.23
C GLU A 262 -10.66 13.78 -16.24
N GLN A 263 -11.79 14.47 -15.97
CA GLN A 263 -11.84 15.56 -15.01
C GLN A 263 -11.43 15.10 -13.60
N TRP A 264 -11.94 13.96 -13.13
CA TRP A 264 -11.55 13.43 -11.82
C TRP A 264 -10.09 12.98 -11.78
N LEU A 265 -9.60 12.32 -12.83
CA LEU A 265 -8.21 11.86 -12.90
C LEU A 265 -7.22 13.02 -12.81
N ASN A 266 -7.53 14.16 -13.39
CA ASN A 266 -6.64 15.32 -13.49
C ASN A 266 -7.00 16.48 -12.56
N ASP A 267 -8.00 16.31 -11.71
CA ASP A 267 -8.33 17.28 -10.67
C ASP A 267 -7.21 17.32 -9.61
N THR A 268 -6.64 18.52 -9.39
CA THR A 268 -5.56 18.79 -8.45
C THR A 268 -6.05 19.09 -7.03
N SER A 269 -7.37 19.10 -6.81
CA SER A 269 -7.95 19.24 -5.48
C SER A 269 -7.83 17.96 -4.64
N VAL A 270 -8.19 18.04 -3.37
CA VAL A 270 -8.21 16.88 -2.45
C VAL A 270 -9.23 15.80 -2.84
N ASP A 271 -10.21 16.12 -3.67
CA ASP A 271 -11.22 15.19 -4.17
C ASP A 271 -10.80 14.51 -5.49
N GLY A 272 -9.82 15.09 -6.18
CA GLY A 272 -9.27 14.57 -7.43
C GLY A 272 -8.21 13.49 -7.24
N PHE A 273 -7.93 12.74 -8.31
CA PHE A 273 -6.88 11.72 -8.25
C PHE A 273 -5.49 12.35 -8.23
N LEU A 274 -5.21 13.29 -9.14
CA LEU A 274 -3.90 13.95 -9.26
C LEU A 274 -3.55 14.73 -7.99
N GLY A 275 -4.51 15.44 -7.38
CA GLY A 275 -4.30 16.21 -6.16
C GLY A 275 -3.96 15.38 -4.92
N ASN A 276 -4.13 14.06 -5.00
CA ASN A 276 -3.78 13.13 -3.92
C ASN A 276 -2.55 12.27 -4.21
N LEU A 277 -1.87 12.51 -5.31
CA LEU A 277 -0.56 11.93 -5.54
C LEU A 277 0.52 12.73 -4.81
N ARG A 278 1.48 12.01 -4.24
CA ARG A 278 2.63 12.63 -3.57
C ARG A 278 3.54 13.29 -4.60
N GLU A 279 3.77 14.59 -4.45
CA GLU A 279 4.72 15.36 -5.27
C GLU A 279 4.66 14.99 -6.77
N PRO A 280 3.49 15.10 -7.44
CA PRO A 280 3.36 14.61 -8.80
C PRO A 280 4.38 15.24 -9.75
N ASP A 281 4.70 16.51 -9.58
CA ASP A 281 5.73 17.19 -10.40
C ASP A 281 7.12 16.58 -10.28
N LYS A 282 7.43 15.89 -9.19
CA LYS A 282 8.70 15.21 -8.99
C LYS A 282 8.72 13.83 -9.66
N PHE A 283 7.63 13.09 -9.58
CA PHE A 283 7.59 11.68 -9.96
C PHE A 283 7.06 11.44 -11.37
N ILE A 284 6.01 12.17 -11.80
CA ILE A 284 5.30 11.85 -13.04
C ILE A 284 5.47 12.93 -14.12
N LYS A 285 5.27 12.53 -15.38
CA LYS A 285 5.16 13.45 -16.52
C LYS A 285 3.75 14.01 -16.52
N THR A 286 3.60 15.27 -16.16
CA THR A 286 2.30 15.95 -16.10
C THR A 286 1.75 16.37 -17.46
N ASP A 287 2.57 16.28 -18.51
CA ASP A 287 2.26 16.54 -19.91
C ASP A 287 2.28 15.26 -20.77
N SER A 288 1.85 14.14 -20.18
CA SER A 288 1.79 12.85 -20.87
C SER A 288 0.79 12.87 -22.02
N VAL A 289 1.14 12.23 -23.13
CA VAL A 289 0.26 12.14 -24.31
C VAL A 289 -0.41 10.77 -24.35
N TRP A 290 -1.75 10.77 -24.36
CA TRP A 290 -2.60 9.58 -24.30
C TRP A 290 -3.31 9.38 -25.63
N ASN A 291 -3.26 8.16 -26.18
CA ASN A 291 -3.95 7.82 -27.42
C ASN A 291 -5.39 7.36 -27.12
N ALA A 292 -6.33 8.30 -27.23
CA ALA A 292 -7.77 8.11 -27.01
C ALA A 292 -8.54 7.85 -28.33
N THR A 293 -7.86 7.38 -29.37
CA THR A 293 -8.46 7.08 -30.66
C THR A 293 -9.51 5.96 -30.52
N SER A 294 -10.71 6.20 -31.04
CA SER A 294 -11.79 5.21 -31.11
C SER A 294 -11.42 4.03 -32.00
N THR A 295 -11.66 2.81 -31.53
CA THR A 295 -11.44 1.61 -32.33
C THR A 295 -12.32 0.45 -31.87
N THR A 296 -12.78 -0.35 -32.85
CA THR A 296 -13.44 -1.64 -32.60
C THR A 296 -12.44 -2.79 -32.43
N GLU A 297 -11.16 -2.54 -32.76
CA GLU A 297 -10.09 -3.54 -32.72
C GLU A 297 -9.31 -3.48 -31.40
N THR A 298 -8.56 -4.53 -31.12
CA THR A 298 -7.62 -4.60 -29.97
C THR A 298 -6.17 -4.40 -30.39
N THR A 299 -5.92 -4.15 -31.68
CA THR A 299 -4.62 -3.83 -32.26
C THR A 299 -4.23 -2.38 -31.96
N LYS A 300 -2.98 -2.02 -32.27
CA LYS A 300 -2.46 -0.66 -32.05
C LYS A 300 -3.36 0.37 -32.78
N PRO A 301 -4.01 1.30 -32.06
CA PRO A 301 -4.91 2.27 -32.67
C PRO A 301 -4.14 3.33 -33.44
N ALA A 302 -4.75 3.87 -34.49
CA ALA A 302 -4.25 5.07 -35.15
C ALA A 302 -4.17 6.24 -34.14
N LYS A 303 -3.29 7.20 -34.38
CA LYS A 303 -3.12 8.38 -33.50
C LYS A 303 -3.95 9.57 -33.97
N THR A 304 -5.26 9.38 -34.16
CA THR A 304 -6.16 10.43 -34.66
C THR A 304 -6.74 11.29 -33.54
N THR A 305 -6.77 10.76 -32.32
CA THR A 305 -7.27 11.48 -31.13
C THR A 305 -6.27 11.33 -30.02
N MET A 306 -5.48 12.38 -29.79
CA MET A 306 -4.45 12.43 -28.75
C MET A 306 -4.90 13.44 -27.69
N VAL A 307 -4.75 13.09 -26.41
CA VAL A 307 -5.08 13.93 -25.25
C VAL A 307 -3.82 14.13 -24.43
N THR A 308 -3.58 15.34 -23.95
CA THR A 308 -2.42 15.67 -23.11
C THR A 308 -2.88 15.91 -21.68
N ASP A 309 -2.52 15.01 -20.78
CA ASP A 309 -2.91 15.02 -19.38
C ASP A 309 -1.84 14.36 -18.51
N ALA A 310 -1.81 14.69 -17.22
CA ALA A 310 -0.93 14.03 -16.26
C ALA A 310 -1.31 12.56 -16.04
N VAL A 311 -2.63 12.28 -16.01
CA VAL A 311 -3.19 10.99 -15.69
C VAL A 311 -4.19 10.56 -16.76
N GLY A 312 -4.07 9.33 -17.22
CA GLY A 312 -5.02 8.71 -18.15
C GLY A 312 -5.45 7.33 -17.67
N LEU A 313 -5.91 6.53 -18.63
CA LEU A 313 -6.17 5.10 -18.49
C LEU A 313 -5.36 4.34 -19.54
N LEU A 314 -5.18 3.04 -19.38
CA LEU A 314 -4.65 2.22 -20.47
C LEU A 314 -5.64 2.20 -21.64
N ASN A 315 -5.13 2.30 -22.87
CA ASN A 315 -5.94 1.95 -24.01
C ASN A 315 -6.02 0.42 -24.17
N VAL A 316 -6.94 -0.05 -25.02
CA VAL A 316 -7.18 -1.48 -25.17
C VAL A 316 -5.96 -2.24 -25.73
N TYR A 317 -5.15 -1.63 -26.56
CA TYR A 317 -3.94 -2.23 -27.09
C TYR A 317 -2.88 -2.45 -26.01
N GLU A 318 -2.64 -1.46 -25.15
CA GLU A 318 -1.70 -1.57 -24.02
C GLU A 318 -2.10 -2.69 -23.06
N TYR A 319 -3.41 -2.84 -22.79
CA TYR A 319 -3.91 -3.98 -22.02
C TYR A 319 -3.64 -5.31 -22.73
N THR A 320 -3.95 -5.39 -24.04
CA THR A 320 -3.80 -6.62 -24.82
C THR A 320 -2.34 -7.07 -24.90
N MET A 321 -1.39 -6.13 -24.97
CA MET A 321 0.03 -6.43 -25.00
C MET A 321 0.51 -7.16 -23.73
N SER A 322 -0.09 -6.93 -22.58
CA SER A 322 0.24 -7.67 -21.35
C SER A 322 -0.04 -9.17 -21.47
N ASN A 323 -1.00 -9.56 -22.32
CA ASN A 323 -1.40 -10.95 -22.57
C ASN A 323 -0.59 -11.64 -23.69
N LYS A 324 0.34 -10.95 -24.34
CA LYS A 324 1.01 -11.45 -25.57
C LYS A 324 1.66 -12.83 -25.39
N ASN A 325 2.13 -13.15 -24.21
CA ASN A 325 2.75 -14.42 -23.88
C ASN A 325 1.96 -15.20 -22.80
N ALA A 326 0.69 -14.87 -22.62
CA ALA A 326 -0.22 -15.52 -21.66
C ALA A 326 -1.32 -16.28 -22.43
N ILE A 327 -1.85 -17.34 -21.83
CA ILE A 327 -2.95 -18.15 -22.38
C ILE A 327 -4.26 -17.64 -21.76
N ASP A 328 -5.31 -17.52 -22.56
CA ASP A 328 -6.68 -17.29 -22.08
C ASP A 328 -6.85 -16.09 -21.11
N PHE A 329 -6.30 -14.92 -21.48
CA PHE A 329 -6.40 -13.69 -20.69
C PHE A 329 -5.75 -13.76 -19.28
N THR A 330 -4.80 -14.66 -19.07
CA THR A 330 -4.05 -14.78 -17.82
C THR A 330 -2.87 -13.80 -17.70
N GLY A 331 -2.79 -12.79 -18.58
CA GLY A 331 -1.79 -11.73 -18.47
C GLY A 331 -1.94 -10.93 -17.17
N TYR A 332 -0.82 -10.46 -16.64
CA TYR A 332 -0.73 -9.82 -15.32
C TYR A 332 -1.62 -8.58 -15.12
N LEU A 333 -2.10 -7.94 -16.18
CA LEU A 333 -3.03 -6.81 -16.07
C LEU A 333 -4.50 -7.25 -15.89
N ASN A 334 -4.83 -8.53 -16.13
CA ASN A 334 -6.10 -9.05 -15.68
C ASN A 334 -6.09 -9.15 -14.14
N ASN A 335 -7.03 -8.48 -13.50
CA ASN A 335 -7.15 -8.44 -12.04
C ASN A 335 -8.51 -8.98 -11.55
N ASP A 336 -9.21 -9.74 -12.43
CA ASP A 336 -10.53 -10.34 -12.17
C ASP A 336 -11.63 -9.32 -11.80
N LEU A 337 -11.49 -8.06 -12.28
CA LEU A 337 -12.42 -6.98 -11.99
C LEU A 337 -12.89 -6.29 -13.28
N TYR A 338 -14.08 -5.65 -13.22
CA TYR A 338 -14.57 -4.78 -14.28
C TYR A 338 -13.93 -3.40 -14.21
N TRP A 339 -13.33 -2.89 -15.32
CA TRP A 339 -12.74 -1.57 -15.34
C TRP A 339 -12.71 -0.92 -16.73
N TRP A 340 -12.71 0.42 -16.76
CA TRP A 340 -12.65 1.22 -17.97
C TRP A 340 -11.26 1.24 -18.60
N THR A 341 -11.24 1.20 -19.93
CA THR A 341 -10.06 1.61 -20.71
C THR A 341 -10.22 3.04 -21.22
N LEU A 342 -9.14 3.61 -21.77
CA LEU A 342 -9.15 4.92 -22.41
C LEU A 342 -9.95 4.95 -23.73
N THR A 343 -10.19 3.79 -24.37
CA THR A 343 -10.55 3.65 -25.76
C THR A 343 -12.07 3.75 -25.99
N PRO A 344 -12.59 4.76 -26.69
CA PRO A 344 -13.96 4.73 -27.21
C PRO A 344 -14.15 3.55 -28.19
N TYR A 345 -15.27 2.84 -28.09
CA TYR A 345 -15.63 1.77 -29.03
C TYR A 345 -16.50 2.32 -30.18
N SER A 346 -17.47 3.17 -29.84
CA SER A 346 -18.42 3.78 -30.76
C SER A 346 -18.89 5.13 -30.21
N THR A 347 -19.85 5.74 -30.86
CA THR A 347 -20.51 6.98 -30.37
C THR A 347 -21.35 6.79 -29.11
N SER A 348 -21.60 5.54 -28.69
CA SER A 348 -22.45 5.22 -27.52
C SER A 348 -21.77 4.32 -26.49
N ASN A 349 -20.62 3.73 -26.79
CA ASN A 349 -19.93 2.79 -25.91
C ASN A 349 -18.43 3.07 -25.79
N VAL A 350 -17.87 2.78 -24.63
CA VAL A 350 -16.44 2.81 -24.31
C VAL A 350 -15.96 1.39 -24.04
N ARG A 351 -14.73 1.08 -24.45
CA ARG A 351 -14.08 -0.20 -24.15
C ARG A 351 -13.86 -0.36 -22.65
N ASN A 352 -14.11 -1.55 -22.17
CA ASN A 352 -13.82 -1.96 -20.79
C ASN A 352 -13.28 -3.38 -20.77
N VAL A 353 -12.65 -3.76 -19.67
CA VAL A 353 -12.21 -5.12 -19.37
C VAL A 353 -13.21 -5.73 -18.40
N TYR A 354 -13.58 -6.98 -18.62
CA TYR A 354 -14.45 -7.75 -17.74
C TYR A 354 -13.64 -8.50 -16.67
N ASP A 355 -14.32 -8.98 -15.64
CA ASP A 355 -13.74 -9.70 -14.51
C ASP A 355 -12.93 -10.95 -14.89
N HIS A 356 -13.22 -11.55 -16.04
CA HIS A 356 -12.44 -12.68 -16.58
C HIS A 356 -11.43 -12.27 -17.69
N GLY A 357 -11.12 -10.98 -17.79
CA GLY A 357 -10.06 -10.46 -18.66
C GLY A 357 -10.45 -10.15 -20.09
N ASN A 358 -11.67 -10.49 -20.53
CA ASN A 358 -12.11 -10.18 -21.88
C ASN A 358 -12.32 -8.67 -22.09
N VAL A 359 -11.87 -8.15 -23.22
CA VAL A 359 -12.20 -6.80 -23.66
C VAL A 359 -13.62 -6.77 -24.19
N ASN A 360 -14.41 -5.88 -23.68
CA ASN A 360 -15.80 -5.65 -24.09
C ASN A 360 -16.06 -4.14 -24.25
N ASN A 361 -17.32 -3.73 -24.34
CA ASN A 361 -17.72 -2.34 -24.39
C ASN A 361 -19.02 -2.13 -23.60
N CYS A 362 -19.22 -0.92 -23.10
CA CYS A 362 -20.35 -0.58 -22.24
C CYS A 362 -20.73 0.89 -22.43
N SER A 363 -21.99 1.22 -22.09
CA SER A 363 -22.41 2.61 -22.03
C SER A 363 -21.56 3.40 -21.03
N PRO A 364 -21.06 4.59 -21.36
CA PRO A 364 -20.25 5.41 -20.47
C PRO A 364 -20.99 5.86 -19.19
N THR A 365 -22.29 5.73 -19.15
CA THR A 365 -23.14 6.10 -17.99
C THR A 365 -23.14 5.07 -16.87
N ILE A 366 -22.61 3.86 -17.12
CA ILE A 366 -22.56 2.78 -16.12
C ILE A 366 -21.30 2.94 -15.25
N SER A 367 -21.40 2.67 -13.96
CA SER A 367 -20.23 2.63 -13.08
C SER A 367 -19.41 1.37 -13.34
N ARG A 368 -18.09 1.56 -13.58
CA ARG A 368 -17.07 0.52 -13.70
C ARG A 368 -15.82 0.96 -12.96
N GLY A 369 -14.96 0.03 -12.64
CA GLY A 369 -13.71 0.31 -11.98
C GLY A 369 -12.85 1.31 -12.73
N SER A 370 -12.16 2.17 -12.00
CA SER A 370 -11.13 3.07 -12.50
C SER A 370 -9.77 2.55 -12.07
N ARG A 371 -8.89 2.36 -13.04
CA ARG A 371 -7.47 2.02 -12.87
C ARG A 371 -6.61 3.12 -13.49
N PRO A 372 -6.32 4.19 -12.75
CA PRO A 372 -5.50 5.28 -13.25
C PRO A 372 -4.15 4.81 -13.78
N SER A 373 -3.70 5.45 -14.84
CA SER A 373 -2.39 5.23 -15.45
C SER A 373 -1.59 6.54 -15.45
N ILE A 374 -0.29 6.45 -15.17
CA ILE A 374 0.66 7.57 -15.14
C ILE A 374 1.93 7.19 -15.88
N ASN A 375 2.74 8.17 -16.27
CA ASN A 375 4.09 7.95 -16.77
C ASN A 375 5.10 8.51 -15.76
N LEU A 376 5.93 7.64 -15.16
CA LEU A 376 7.05 8.08 -14.32
C LEU A 376 8.12 8.77 -15.19
N LYS A 377 8.70 9.83 -14.66
CA LYS A 377 9.89 10.46 -15.26
C LYS A 377 11.07 9.50 -15.24
N SER A 378 11.92 9.55 -16.25
CA SER A 378 13.13 8.71 -16.36
C SER A 378 14.13 8.89 -15.20
N ALA A 379 14.11 10.06 -14.55
CA ALA A 379 14.97 10.34 -13.41
C ALA A 379 14.52 9.66 -12.10
N VAL A 380 13.30 9.10 -12.06
CA VAL A 380 12.78 8.42 -10.87
C VAL A 380 13.54 7.11 -10.64
N LYS A 381 13.97 6.90 -9.39
CA LYS A 381 14.82 5.76 -9.03
C LYS A 381 14.15 4.86 -8.00
N ILE A 382 14.45 3.57 -8.11
CA ILE A 382 14.12 2.55 -7.12
C ILE A 382 15.23 2.52 -6.07
N ILE A 383 14.85 2.47 -4.80
CA ILE A 383 15.76 2.36 -3.66
C ILE A 383 15.58 1.06 -2.88
N ASP A 384 14.47 0.35 -3.08
CA ASP A 384 14.16 -0.88 -2.33
C ASP A 384 13.14 -1.75 -3.06
N GLY A 385 12.96 -2.99 -2.59
CA GLY A 385 12.04 -3.95 -3.17
C GLY A 385 12.65 -4.81 -4.28
N ASP A 386 11.95 -5.87 -4.61
CA ASP A 386 12.31 -6.82 -5.69
C ASP A 386 11.26 -6.86 -6.81
N GLY A 387 10.22 -6.03 -6.71
CA GLY A 387 9.15 -5.91 -7.68
C GLY A 387 8.08 -7.01 -7.60
N THR A 388 8.08 -7.82 -6.54
CA THR A 388 6.99 -8.76 -6.24
C THR A 388 5.84 -8.04 -5.53
N VAL A 389 4.67 -8.69 -5.42
CA VAL A 389 3.49 -8.15 -4.73
C VAL A 389 3.74 -7.93 -3.24
N ASP A 390 4.51 -8.80 -2.61
CA ASP A 390 4.82 -8.74 -1.18
C ASP A 390 5.97 -7.79 -0.86
N ASN A 391 6.83 -7.48 -1.86
CA ASN A 391 7.96 -6.58 -1.74
C ASN A 391 8.09 -5.69 -2.99
N PRO A 392 7.11 -4.79 -3.25
CA PRO A 392 7.11 -3.94 -4.42
C PRO A 392 8.30 -2.98 -4.42
N TYR A 393 8.76 -2.58 -5.60
CA TYR A 393 9.78 -1.54 -5.74
C TYR A 393 9.31 -0.25 -5.06
N ARG A 394 10.16 0.36 -4.24
CA ARG A 394 9.94 1.65 -3.60
C ARG A 394 10.76 2.73 -4.26
N LEU A 395 10.15 3.89 -4.43
CA LEU A 395 10.76 5.01 -5.14
C LEU A 395 11.51 5.92 -4.16
N GLN A 396 12.65 6.43 -4.58
CA GLN A 396 13.44 7.40 -3.81
C GLN A 396 12.62 8.67 -3.54
N GLY A 397 12.45 9.02 -2.28
CA GLY A 397 11.71 10.20 -1.83
C GLY A 397 10.19 10.01 -1.74
N ASP A 398 9.65 8.82 -2.02
CA ASP A 398 8.21 8.55 -1.83
C ASP A 398 7.89 8.04 -0.42
N ASN A 399 8.78 7.29 0.18
CA ASN A 399 8.51 6.63 1.46
C ASN A 399 9.71 6.74 2.40
N ASP A 400 10.14 7.96 2.63
CA ASP A 400 11.15 8.26 3.64
C ASP A 400 10.58 7.92 5.01
N SER A 401 11.44 7.50 5.94
CA SER A 401 11.02 6.97 7.24
C SER A 401 10.06 7.93 7.97
N PRO A 402 8.78 7.56 8.14
CA PRO A 402 7.81 8.43 8.79
C PRO A 402 7.76 8.25 10.31
N THR A 403 8.70 7.51 10.90
CA THR A 403 8.71 7.22 12.33
C THR A 403 8.75 8.50 13.16
N GLY A 404 7.84 8.58 14.14
CA GLY A 404 7.63 9.78 14.96
C GLY A 404 6.71 10.83 14.33
N ALA A 405 6.39 10.73 13.04
CA ALA A 405 5.49 11.65 12.38
C ALA A 405 4.03 11.40 12.79
N LEU A 406 3.21 12.46 12.74
CA LEU A 406 1.76 12.32 12.90
C LEU A 406 1.19 11.50 11.74
N LEU A 407 0.23 10.62 12.04
CA LEU A 407 -0.45 9.82 11.02
C LEU A 407 -1.15 10.70 9.97
N SER A 408 -1.62 11.89 10.37
CA SER A 408 -2.25 12.88 9.47
C SER A 408 -1.33 13.42 8.36
N THR A 409 -0.03 13.16 8.42
CA THR A 409 0.92 13.55 7.36
C THR A 409 1.03 12.51 6.24
N ARG A 410 0.33 11.39 6.36
CA ARG A 410 0.43 10.26 5.42
C ARG A 410 -0.65 10.30 4.34
N TYR A 411 -0.54 9.39 3.38
CA TYR A 411 -1.35 9.42 2.15
C TYR A 411 -2.47 8.39 2.16
N SER A 412 -3.56 8.72 1.48
CA SER A 412 -4.65 7.77 1.24
C SER A 412 -4.13 6.49 0.61
N GLY A 413 -4.58 5.36 1.13
CA GLY A 413 -4.21 4.05 0.65
C GLY A 413 -3.04 3.40 1.37
N GLU A 414 -2.27 4.11 2.18
CA GLU A 414 -1.23 3.48 3.00
C GLU A 414 -1.86 2.56 4.06
N TYR A 415 -1.15 1.49 4.37
CA TYR A 415 -1.61 0.46 5.30
C TYR A 415 -1.21 0.75 6.74
N ILE A 416 -2.11 0.42 7.65
CA ILE A 416 -1.93 0.54 9.09
C ILE A 416 -2.21 -0.80 9.75
N SER A 417 -1.35 -1.21 10.69
CA SER A 417 -1.62 -2.30 11.62
C SER A 417 -2.59 -1.82 12.69
N PHE A 418 -3.86 -2.17 12.52
CA PHE A 418 -4.95 -1.79 13.43
C PHE A 418 -5.99 -2.91 13.45
N GLY A 419 -6.64 -3.17 14.58
CA GLY A 419 -7.47 -4.36 14.75
C GLY A 419 -6.69 -5.57 15.28
N THR A 420 -7.35 -6.72 15.32
CA THR A 420 -6.82 -7.96 15.89
C THR A 420 -6.93 -9.13 14.91
N GLY A 421 -6.10 -10.14 15.08
CA GLY A 421 -6.16 -11.40 14.32
C GLY A 421 -6.20 -11.20 12.82
N GLU A 422 -7.15 -11.82 12.14
CA GLU A 422 -7.32 -11.73 10.68
C GLU A 422 -7.90 -10.39 10.19
N ASN A 423 -8.31 -9.50 11.12
CA ASN A 423 -8.86 -8.17 10.86
C ASN A 423 -7.88 -7.04 11.23
N ASN A 424 -6.57 -7.31 11.25
CA ASN A 424 -5.55 -6.41 11.77
C ASN A 424 -4.99 -5.42 10.74
N LEU A 425 -5.61 -5.26 9.59
CA LEU A 425 -5.09 -4.42 8.50
C LEU A 425 -6.12 -3.38 8.06
N TYR A 426 -5.71 -2.12 8.09
CA TYR A 426 -6.54 -0.96 7.74
C TYR A 426 -5.85 -0.09 6.69
N ARG A 427 -6.63 0.79 6.07
CA ARG A 427 -6.17 1.77 5.05
C ARG A 427 -6.49 3.18 5.52
N ILE A 428 -5.58 4.11 5.25
CA ILE A 428 -5.86 5.54 5.38
C ILE A 428 -6.84 5.94 4.28
N VAL A 429 -7.89 6.67 4.63
CA VAL A 429 -8.90 7.20 3.70
C VAL A 429 -8.67 8.69 3.45
N SER A 430 -8.67 9.48 4.53
CA SER A 430 -8.58 10.95 4.46
C SER A 430 -8.13 11.53 5.78
N HIS A 431 -7.84 12.84 5.78
CA HIS A 431 -7.51 13.60 6.99
C HIS A 431 -8.55 14.70 7.15
N GLU A 432 -9.45 14.53 8.10
CA GLU A 432 -10.50 15.50 8.38
C GLU A 432 -9.91 16.79 8.98
N ASN A 433 -10.43 17.96 8.59
CA ASN A 433 -9.96 19.24 9.11
C ASN A 433 -10.04 19.29 10.63
N GLY A 434 -8.89 19.22 11.29
CA GLY A 434 -8.76 19.35 12.75
C GLY A 434 -9.17 18.13 13.57
N THR A 435 -9.59 17.01 12.96
CA THR A 435 -10.10 15.83 13.66
C THR A 435 -9.25 14.57 13.50
N GLY A 436 -8.13 14.62 12.78
CA GLY A 436 -7.24 13.47 12.66
C GLY A 436 -7.41 12.67 11.38
N THR A 437 -7.23 11.36 11.44
CA THR A 437 -7.15 10.49 10.26
C THR A 437 -8.30 9.50 10.20
N LYS A 438 -9.07 9.53 9.11
CA LYS A 438 -10.08 8.51 8.83
C LYS A 438 -9.43 7.26 8.26
N ILE A 439 -9.76 6.11 8.84
CA ILE A 439 -9.31 4.79 8.41
C ILE A 439 -10.51 3.87 8.14
N THR A 440 -10.28 2.85 7.31
CA THR A 440 -11.24 1.76 7.08
C THR A 440 -10.52 0.43 7.02
N SER A 441 -11.19 -0.67 7.39
CA SER A 441 -10.57 -2.00 7.25
C SER A 441 -10.15 -2.26 5.80
N ALA A 442 -9.01 -2.90 5.59
CA ALA A 442 -8.47 -3.16 4.26
C ALA A 442 -9.35 -4.08 3.42
N ILE A 443 -10.03 -5.01 4.08
CA ILE A 443 -10.99 -5.95 3.49
C ILE A 443 -12.24 -6.02 4.38
N PRO A 444 -13.37 -6.56 3.90
CA PRO A 444 -14.51 -6.86 4.75
C PRO A 444 -14.12 -7.76 5.92
N LEU A 445 -14.75 -7.51 7.08
CA LEU A 445 -14.44 -8.25 8.32
C LEU A 445 -14.59 -9.76 8.12
N LYS A 446 -13.72 -10.50 8.79
CA LYS A 446 -13.76 -11.96 8.88
C LYS A 446 -14.07 -12.43 10.30
N GLU A 447 -14.67 -13.62 10.37
CA GLU A 447 -14.89 -14.36 11.57
C GLU A 447 -14.67 -15.84 11.27
N SER A 448 -13.71 -16.48 11.97
CA SER A 448 -13.33 -17.87 11.72
C SER A 448 -12.96 -18.15 10.25
N SER A 449 -12.15 -17.27 9.68
CA SER A 449 -11.64 -17.31 8.28
C SER A 449 -12.70 -17.12 7.17
N SER A 450 -13.95 -16.89 7.53
CA SER A 450 -15.03 -16.57 6.60
C SER A 450 -15.41 -15.09 6.69
N TYR A 451 -15.88 -14.48 5.60
CA TYR A 451 -16.39 -13.11 5.65
C TYR A 451 -17.66 -13.04 6.49
N LYS A 452 -17.67 -12.06 7.40
CA LYS A 452 -18.83 -11.79 8.26
C LYS A 452 -19.85 -10.98 7.49
N SER A 453 -21.00 -11.59 7.19
CA SER A 453 -22.13 -10.93 6.55
C SER A 453 -23.15 -10.44 7.59
N ILE A 454 -23.60 -9.20 7.44
CA ILE A 454 -24.52 -8.52 8.36
C ILE A 454 -25.58 -7.78 7.55
N LYS A 455 -26.84 -7.85 8.00
CA LYS A 455 -27.93 -7.01 7.45
C LYS A 455 -27.63 -5.54 7.72
N PHE A 456 -27.86 -4.67 6.73
CA PHE A 456 -27.76 -3.23 6.96
C PHE A 456 -28.78 -2.77 8.01
N GLY A 457 -30.05 -3.14 7.83
CA GLY A 457 -31.11 -2.81 8.77
C GLY A 457 -32.49 -3.16 8.22
N SER A 458 -33.53 -2.64 8.84
CA SER A 458 -34.92 -2.74 8.36
C SER A 458 -35.25 -1.66 7.33
N ASN A 459 -34.38 -0.64 7.16
CA ASN A 459 -34.49 0.46 6.22
C ASN A 459 -33.11 0.90 5.74
N VAL A 460 -33.03 1.84 4.83
CA VAL A 460 -31.81 2.28 4.14
C VAL A 460 -30.99 3.33 4.93
N THR A 461 -31.45 3.77 6.09
CA THR A 461 -30.80 4.84 6.85
C THR A 461 -29.83 4.25 7.87
N PHE A 462 -28.55 4.63 7.77
CA PHE A 462 -27.57 4.29 8.78
C PHE A 462 -27.80 5.11 10.07
N THR A 463 -27.84 4.41 11.20
CA THR A 463 -27.78 4.98 12.55
C THR A 463 -26.99 4.04 13.44
N LYS A 464 -26.47 4.52 14.57
CA LYS A 464 -25.79 3.64 15.55
C LYS A 464 -26.71 2.53 16.11
N ASP A 465 -28.02 2.67 15.96
CA ASP A 465 -29.05 1.77 16.53
C ASP A 465 -29.71 0.87 15.45
N ASN A 466 -29.40 1.02 14.13
CA ASN A 466 -29.83 0.04 13.15
C ASN A 466 -28.98 -1.25 13.26
N THR A 467 -29.32 -2.31 12.52
CA THR A 467 -28.67 -3.62 12.71
C THR A 467 -27.15 -3.56 12.57
N ILE A 468 -26.64 -2.94 11.49
CA ILE A 468 -25.19 -2.83 11.30
C ILE A 468 -24.55 -1.85 12.28
N GLY A 469 -25.22 -0.73 12.59
CA GLY A 469 -24.72 0.26 13.54
C GLY A 469 -24.63 -0.29 14.97
N THR A 470 -25.58 -1.10 15.40
CA THR A 470 -25.57 -1.80 16.69
C THR A 470 -24.38 -2.76 16.78
N PHE A 471 -24.08 -3.51 15.73
CA PHE A 471 -22.88 -4.35 15.70
C PHE A 471 -21.60 -3.51 15.76
N LEU A 472 -21.49 -2.47 14.93
CA LEU A 472 -20.27 -1.66 14.82
C LEU A 472 -19.94 -0.89 16.12
N ASN A 473 -20.96 -0.36 16.80
CA ASN A 473 -20.80 0.42 18.04
C ASN A 473 -21.02 -0.42 19.32
N GLY A 474 -21.35 -1.69 19.16
CA GLY A 474 -21.46 -2.69 20.22
C GLY A 474 -20.31 -3.70 20.15
N ASP A 475 -20.58 -4.91 19.68
CA ASP A 475 -19.62 -6.04 19.69
C ASP A 475 -18.29 -5.72 19.02
N TYR A 476 -18.31 -5.03 17.88
CA TYR A 476 -17.07 -4.68 17.17
C TYR A 476 -16.18 -3.76 18.02
N LEU A 477 -16.77 -2.75 18.66
CA LEU A 477 -16.03 -1.75 19.44
C LEU A 477 -15.62 -2.25 20.82
N THR A 478 -16.46 -3.06 21.50
CA THR A 478 -16.36 -3.29 22.95
C THR A 478 -16.00 -4.72 23.35
N SER A 479 -16.11 -5.70 22.46
CA SER A 479 -15.89 -7.12 22.81
C SER A 479 -14.42 -7.48 23.05
N GLY A 480 -13.48 -6.68 22.60
CA GLY A 480 -12.05 -7.02 22.57
C GLY A 480 -11.66 -8.02 21.48
N THR A 481 -12.64 -8.51 20.71
CA THR A 481 -12.42 -9.48 19.62
C THR A 481 -11.83 -8.81 18.39
N TYR A 482 -12.26 -7.60 18.06
CA TYR A 482 -11.85 -6.87 16.85
C TYR A 482 -10.84 -5.76 17.13
N LEU A 483 -10.93 -5.12 18.27
CA LEU A 483 -10.07 -4.01 18.68
C LEU A 483 -9.54 -4.24 20.11
N THR A 484 -8.30 -3.83 20.33
CA THR A 484 -7.75 -3.75 21.70
C THR A 484 -8.23 -2.48 22.39
N SER A 485 -8.14 -2.42 23.72
CA SER A 485 -8.46 -1.21 24.50
C SER A 485 -7.60 0.00 24.09
N ASP A 486 -6.33 -0.22 23.77
CA ASP A 486 -5.43 0.83 23.31
C ASP A 486 -5.89 1.40 21.96
N GLN A 487 -6.33 0.54 21.05
CA GLN A 487 -6.86 0.95 19.74
C GLN A 487 -8.18 1.72 19.89
N VAL A 488 -9.07 1.27 20.77
CA VAL A 488 -10.32 2.01 21.06
C VAL A 488 -10.01 3.41 21.59
N ASN A 489 -8.98 3.55 22.45
CA ASN A 489 -8.56 4.85 22.98
C ASN A 489 -7.96 5.80 21.91
N MET A 490 -7.52 5.30 20.76
CA MET A 490 -7.07 6.10 19.63
C MET A 490 -8.22 6.64 18.78
N ILE A 491 -9.42 6.08 18.88
CA ILE A 491 -10.59 6.47 18.09
C ILE A 491 -11.24 7.72 18.68
N GLU A 492 -11.69 8.64 17.84
CA GLU A 492 -12.52 9.78 18.23
C GLU A 492 -13.84 9.28 18.86
N ASP A 493 -14.27 9.89 19.97
CA ASP A 493 -15.47 9.46 20.70
C ASP A 493 -16.76 9.65 19.91
N ASN A 494 -16.79 10.65 19.02
CA ASN A 494 -17.95 10.99 18.21
C ASN A 494 -17.51 11.41 16.80
N THR A 495 -17.97 10.68 15.79
CA THR A 495 -17.79 11.02 14.39
C THR A 495 -19.15 11.39 13.80
N THR A 496 -19.22 12.49 13.06
CA THR A 496 -20.39 12.86 12.26
C THR A 496 -20.36 12.13 10.93
N TRP A 497 -21.40 11.36 10.65
CA TRP A 497 -21.58 10.60 9.42
C TRP A 497 -22.65 11.28 8.56
N TYR A 498 -22.29 11.62 7.31
CA TYR A 498 -23.19 12.31 6.37
C TYR A 498 -24.01 11.30 5.59
N LEU A 499 -25.34 11.48 5.61
CA LEU A 499 -26.33 10.59 5.01
C LEU A 499 -26.91 11.27 3.76
N GLY A 500 -26.51 10.82 2.59
CA GLY A 500 -27.04 11.34 1.33
C GLY A 500 -27.39 10.22 0.39
N THR A 501 -28.47 10.35 -0.34
CA THR A 501 -28.92 9.40 -1.35
C THR A 501 -28.20 9.63 -2.66
N VAL A 502 -27.69 8.56 -3.28
CA VAL A 502 -27.07 8.58 -4.61
C VAL A 502 -27.84 7.65 -5.54
N GLY A 503 -28.78 8.23 -6.31
CA GLY A 503 -29.68 7.51 -7.21
C GLY A 503 -28.99 6.87 -8.43
N SER A 504 -29.70 6.01 -9.12
CA SER A 504 -29.28 5.44 -10.39
C SER A 504 -29.06 6.51 -11.46
N GLY A 505 -28.04 6.34 -12.30
CA GLY A 505 -27.72 7.30 -13.36
C GLY A 505 -27.19 8.65 -12.88
N THR A 506 -26.92 8.78 -11.58
CA THR A 506 -26.35 10.01 -11.02
C THR A 506 -24.84 9.96 -11.12
N ASN A 507 -24.23 11.02 -11.68
CA ASN A 507 -22.83 11.33 -11.44
C ASN A 507 -22.72 11.75 -9.98
N TYR A 508 -22.25 10.87 -9.12
CA TYR A 508 -21.96 11.28 -7.76
C TYR A 508 -20.61 11.99 -7.72
N LYS A 509 -20.60 13.17 -7.11
CA LYS A 509 -19.37 13.89 -6.86
C LYS A 509 -18.53 13.08 -5.87
N LEU A 510 -17.30 12.84 -6.25
CA LEU A 510 -16.32 12.23 -5.36
C LEU A 510 -15.86 13.29 -4.37
N ALA A 511 -15.95 12.99 -3.09
CA ALA A 511 -15.56 13.91 -2.03
C ALA A 511 -15.02 13.14 -0.83
N LYS A 512 -13.80 13.48 -0.40
CA LYS A 512 -13.15 12.88 0.76
C LYS A 512 -13.71 13.41 2.07
N TYR A 513 -13.97 14.71 2.12
CA TYR A 513 -14.35 15.38 3.36
C TYR A 513 -15.87 15.52 3.47
N GLN A 514 -16.32 15.64 4.72
CA GLN A 514 -17.73 15.66 5.06
C GLN A 514 -18.51 16.85 4.48
N ASP A 515 -17.85 17.99 4.30
CA ASP A 515 -18.42 19.21 3.78
C ASP A 515 -18.42 19.30 2.24
N ALA A 516 -17.63 18.45 1.59
CA ALA A 516 -17.62 18.35 0.15
C ALA A 516 -18.86 17.57 -0.31
N THR A 517 -19.70 18.19 -1.12
CA THR A 517 -21.03 17.70 -1.46
C THR A 517 -21.11 17.14 -2.86
N SER A 518 -21.69 15.96 -3.01
CA SER A 518 -22.38 15.61 -4.25
C SER A 518 -23.75 16.32 -4.32
N SER A 519 -24.33 16.39 -5.51
CA SER A 519 -25.67 17.00 -5.67
C SER A 519 -26.76 16.25 -4.88
N SER A 520 -26.51 15.00 -4.50
CA SER A 520 -27.45 14.14 -3.75
C SER A 520 -27.11 14.02 -2.26
N LEU A 521 -26.00 14.59 -1.78
CA LEU A 521 -25.75 14.69 -0.35
C LEU A 521 -26.64 15.77 0.27
N THR A 522 -27.29 15.39 1.34
CA THR A 522 -28.10 16.30 2.16
C THR A 522 -27.29 16.76 3.37
N THR A 523 -27.81 17.72 4.12
CA THR A 523 -27.32 18.08 5.45
C THR A 523 -27.72 17.06 6.55
N SER A 524 -28.38 15.96 6.16
CA SER A 524 -28.76 14.89 7.08
C SER A 524 -27.51 14.18 7.61
N THR A 525 -27.40 14.09 8.92
CA THR A 525 -26.25 13.47 9.59
C THR A 525 -26.69 12.56 10.72
N THR A 526 -25.83 11.65 11.12
CA THR A 526 -25.92 10.87 12.35
C THR A 526 -24.58 10.88 13.07
N THR A 527 -24.58 10.63 14.37
CA THR A 527 -23.36 10.55 15.18
C THR A 527 -23.15 9.11 15.66
N ALA A 528 -21.97 8.59 15.42
CA ALA A 528 -21.55 7.27 15.88
C ALA A 528 -20.01 7.24 15.98
N GLN A 529 -19.45 6.41 16.84
CA GLN A 529 -18.00 6.24 16.95
C GLN A 529 -17.46 5.48 15.73
N ILE A 530 -18.13 4.40 15.34
CA ILE A 530 -17.80 3.58 14.18
C ILE A 530 -18.94 3.64 13.16
N GLY A 531 -18.59 3.78 11.90
CA GLY A 531 -19.54 3.74 10.78
C GLY A 531 -18.99 2.98 9.59
N LEU A 532 -19.52 3.33 8.41
CA LEU A 532 -19.05 2.88 7.12
C LEU A 532 -18.73 4.12 6.27
N LEU A 533 -17.92 3.96 5.23
CA LEU A 533 -17.69 5.05 4.29
C LEU A 533 -18.95 5.31 3.46
N ARG A 534 -19.26 6.57 3.20
CA ARG A 534 -20.21 6.93 2.16
C ARG A 534 -19.61 6.69 0.78
N LEU A 535 -20.46 6.52 -0.22
CA LEU A 535 -20.03 6.15 -1.56
C LEU A 535 -19.00 7.11 -2.17
N GLY A 536 -19.28 8.42 -2.14
CA GLY A 536 -18.35 9.42 -2.69
C GLY A 536 -17.00 9.44 -1.99
N GLU A 537 -17.00 9.31 -0.68
CA GLU A 537 -15.79 9.25 0.16
C GLU A 537 -14.97 7.97 -0.13
N LEU A 538 -15.62 6.82 -0.23
CA LEU A 538 -14.98 5.56 -0.58
C LEU A 538 -14.29 5.66 -1.96
N MET A 539 -15.01 6.22 -2.95
CA MET A 539 -14.49 6.35 -4.32
C MET A 539 -13.37 7.40 -4.42
N ALA A 540 -13.43 8.47 -3.62
CA ALA A 540 -12.37 9.47 -3.53
C ALA A 540 -11.18 9.03 -2.65
N GLY A 541 -11.32 7.96 -1.88
CA GLY A 541 -10.32 7.42 -0.97
C GLY A 541 -9.05 6.93 -1.66
N GLN A 542 -9.13 6.56 -2.94
CA GLN A 542 -8.00 6.20 -3.81
C GLN A 542 -7.18 5.01 -3.30
N PHE A 543 -7.85 4.03 -2.76
CA PHE A 543 -7.30 2.74 -2.39
C PHE A 543 -8.17 1.62 -2.98
N ASP A 544 -7.71 0.38 -2.86
CA ASP A 544 -8.46 -0.76 -3.40
C ASP A 544 -9.88 -0.79 -2.85
N ILE A 545 -10.85 -0.58 -3.72
CA ILE A 545 -12.27 -0.74 -3.37
C ILE A 545 -12.70 -2.21 -3.44
N TYR A 546 -11.86 -3.05 -3.98
CA TYR A 546 -12.07 -4.48 -4.12
C TYR A 546 -12.30 -5.17 -2.77
N GLY A 547 -13.41 -5.90 -2.64
CA GLY A 547 -13.83 -6.58 -1.41
C GLY A 547 -13.30 -8.00 -1.27
N ASN A 548 -12.28 -8.39 -2.03
CA ASN A 548 -11.70 -9.73 -2.06
C ASN A 548 -12.77 -10.83 -2.32
N ASN A 549 -13.51 -10.66 -3.42
CA ASN A 549 -14.61 -11.51 -3.87
C ASN A 549 -15.85 -11.53 -2.94
N THR A 550 -16.00 -10.51 -2.09
CA THR A 550 -17.19 -10.38 -1.25
C THR A 550 -17.83 -9.01 -1.41
N ASP A 551 -19.15 -8.97 -1.47
CA ASP A 551 -19.92 -7.74 -1.48
C ASP A 551 -19.86 -7.08 -0.11
N TYR A 552 -19.84 -5.75 -0.03
CA TYR A 552 -19.86 -5.04 1.24
C TYR A 552 -20.62 -3.72 1.18
N TRP A 553 -21.21 -3.36 2.32
CA TRP A 553 -22.01 -2.15 2.48
C TRP A 553 -21.19 -0.86 2.42
N THR A 554 -21.80 0.17 1.80
CA THR A 554 -21.52 1.58 2.13
C THR A 554 -22.64 2.11 3.04
N LEU A 555 -22.49 3.33 3.56
CA LEU A 555 -23.61 3.92 4.32
C LEU A 555 -24.62 4.69 3.44
N THR A 556 -24.45 4.71 2.13
CA THR A 556 -25.19 5.57 1.19
C THR A 556 -26.41 4.87 0.63
N PRO A 557 -27.65 5.39 0.83
CA PRO A 557 -28.81 4.88 0.15
C PRO A 557 -28.76 5.10 -1.38
N LEU A 558 -29.27 4.12 -2.14
CA LEU A 558 -29.64 4.33 -3.54
C LEU A 558 -30.93 5.13 -3.64
N ASP A 559 -31.95 4.67 -2.92
CA ASP A 559 -33.29 5.22 -2.82
C ASP A 559 -33.97 4.70 -1.53
N ALA A 560 -35.27 4.69 -1.47
CA ALA A 560 -36.03 4.18 -0.32
C ALA A 560 -35.96 2.65 -0.15
N SER A 561 -35.47 1.89 -1.13
CA SER A 561 -35.50 0.42 -1.18
C SER A 561 -34.12 -0.23 -1.16
N GLY A 562 -33.06 0.48 -1.54
CA GLY A 562 -31.71 -0.06 -1.68
C GLY A 562 -30.62 0.79 -1.01
N VAL A 563 -29.57 0.13 -0.57
CA VAL A 563 -28.32 0.72 -0.07
C VAL A 563 -27.22 0.41 -1.07
N ARG A 564 -26.37 1.39 -1.36
CA ARG A 564 -25.20 1.19 -2.20
C ARG A 564 -24.23 0.22 -1.55
N ASP A 565 -23.80 -0.74 -2.33
CA ASP A 565 -22.76 -1.71 -1.98
C ASP A 565 -21.63 -1.70 -3.03
N VAL A 566 -20.53 -2.33 -2.70
CA VAL A 566 -19.46 -2.64 -3.63
C VAL A 566 -19.43 -4.15 -3.82
N ARG A 567 -19.54 -4.59 -5.06
CA ARG A 567 -19.54 -6.00 -5.43
C ARG A 567 -18.12 -6.58 -5.36
N GLY A 568 -18.04 -7.88 -5.10
CA GLY A 568 -16.79 -8.63 -5.13
C GLY A 568 -16.03 -8.50 -6.46
N SER A 569 -16.72 -8.20 -7.56
CA SER A 569 -16.12 -7.87 -8.86
C SER A 569 -15.63 -6.41 -9.00
N GLY A 570 -15.57 -5.64 -7.90
CA GLY A 570 -14.92 -4.33 -7.83
C GLY A 570 -15.67 -3.18 -8.49
N HIS A 571 -17.00 -3.24 -8.53
CA HIS A 571 -17.84 -2.15 -9.00
C HIS A 571 -19.00 -1.84 -8.04
N VAL A 572 -19.48 -0.61 -8.11
CA VAL A 572 -20.62 -0.14 -7.29
C VAL A 572 -21.93 -0.72 -7.83
N TYR A 573 -22.76 -1.20 -6.91
CA TYR A 573 -24.11 -1.66 -7.16
C TYR A 573 -25.04 -1.24 -6.00
N ASP A 574 -26.08 -2.01 -5.72
CA ASP A 574 -27.00 -1.81 -4.60
C ASP A 574 -27.60 -3.14 -4.13
N SER A 575 -28.02 -3.15 -2.88
CA SER A 575 -28.63 -4.30 -2.24
C SER A 575 -29.79 -3.85 -1.34
N SER A 576 -30.79 -4.73 -1.15
CA SER A 576 -31.84 -4.48 -0.14
C SER A 576 -31.21 -4.41 1.26
N PRO A 577 -31.60 -3.46 2.12
CA PRO A 577 -31.05 -3.33 3.47
C PRO A 577 -31.28 -4.58 4.35
N THR A 578 -32.21 -5.45 3.95
CA THR A 578 -32.48 -6.73 4.63
C THR A 578 -31.61 -7.89 4.16
N ASN A 579 -30.85 -7.73 3.08
CA ASN A 579 -29.81 -8.69 2.68
C ASN A 579 -28.63 -8.63 3.65
N SER A 580 -27.76 -9.64 3.57
CA SER A 580 -26.56 -9.71 4.41
C SER A 580 -25.32 -9.63 3.52
N ASP A 581 -24.58 -8.53 3.63
CA ASP A 581 -23.33 -8.29 2.93
C ASP A 581 -22.19 -8.04 3.95
N GLY A 582 -20.96 -8.04 3.49
CA GLY A 582 -19.79 -7.75 4.30
C GLY A 582 -19.81 -6.31 4.83
N SER A 583 -18.95 -6.01 5.76
CA SER A 583 -18.75 -4.67 6.30
C SER A 583 -17.27 -4.32 6.36
N ARG A 584 -16.93 -3.08 6.00
CA ARG A 584 -15.61 -2.47 6.19
C ARG A 584 -15.75 -1.33 7.22
N PRO A 585 -15.57 -1.63 8.52
CA PRO A 585 -15.66 -0.60 9.56
C PRO A 585 -14.75 0.58 9.27
N SER A 586 -15.27 1.77 9.48
CA SER A 586 -14.55 3.02 9.31
C SER A 586 -14.65 3.88 10.56
N MET A 587 -13.59 4.61 10.88
CA MET A 587 -13.49 5.43 12.07
C MET A 587 -12.48 6.56 11.90
N ASN A 588 -12.63 7.62 12.68
CA ASN A 588 -11.63 8.67 12.79
C ASN A 588 -10.69 8.39 13.95
N LEU A 589 -9.40 8.39 13.71
CA LEU A 589 -8.38 8.36 14.75
C LEU A 589 -8.06 9.78 15.21
N LYS A 590 -7.70 9.92 16.48
CA LYS A 590 -7.32 11.21 17.07
C LYS A 590 -6.13 11.85 16.35
N SER A 591 -6.10 13.16 16.30
CA SER A 591 -5.04 13.93 15.63
C SER A 591 -3.65 13.76 16.27
N THR A 592 -3.59 13.23 17.49
CA THR A 592 -2.35 12.96 18.23
C THR A 592 -1.64 11.67 17.80
N VAL A 593 -2.32 10.81 17.05
CA VAL A 593 -1.79 9.50 16.66
C VAL A 593 -0.53 9.65 15.79
N LYS A 594 0.52 8.94 16.18
CA LYS A 594 1.85 8.93 15.54
C LYS A 594 2.21 7.56 15.00
N ILE A 595 3.14 7.56 14.06
CA ILE A 595 3.74 6.35 13.50
C ILE A 595 4.93 5.95 14.38
N VAL A 596 4.93 4.69 14.79
CA VAL A 596 6.01 4.07 15.59
C VAL A 596 7.02 3.38 14.68
N SER A 597 6.54 2.66 13.66
CA SER A 597 7.37 1.92 12.70
C SER A 597 6.57 1.54 11.45
N GLY A 598 7.23 0.84 10.53
CA GLY A 598 6.63 0.37 9.28
C GLY A 598 6.81 1.35 8.14
N THR A 599 6.53 0.88 6.93
CA THR A 599 6.66 1.64 5.68
C THR A 599 5.32 1.95 5.00
N GLY A 600 4.21 1.48 5.58
CA GLY A 600 2.87 1.70 5.04
C GLY A 600 2.51 0.83 3.84
N ILE A 601 3.37 -0.12 3.44
CA ILE A 601 3.02 -1.16 2.47
C ILE A 601 2.26 -2.28 3.16
N LYS A 602 1.60 -3.16 2.39
CA LYS A 602 0.78 -4.24 2.95
C LYS A 602 1.56 -5.22 3.83
N SER A 603 2.78 -5.58 3.41
CA SER A 603 3.68 -6.49 4.14
C SER A 603 4.41 -5.84 5.31
N ASP A 604 4.41 -4.50 5.38
CA ASP A 604 5.06 -3.71 6.43
C ASP A 604 4.20 -2.47 6.76
N PRO A 605 2.96 -2.66 7.29
CA PRO A 605 2.03 -1.58 7.59
C PRO A 605 2.56 -0.69 8.72
N PHE A 606 2.12 0.56 8.76
CA PHE A 606 2.44 1.45 9.87
C PHE A 606 1.94 0.88 11.20
N VAL A 607 2.81 0.75 12.16
CA VAL A 607 2.46 0.57 13.57
C VAL A 607 2.24 1.96 14.15
N ILE A 608 1.11 2.16 14.82
CA ILE A 608 0.70 3.47 15.33
C ILE A 608 0.44 3.44 16.84
N SER A 609 0.54 4.60 17.45
CA SER A 609 0.16 4.81 18.86
C SER A 609 -0.32 6.25 19.09
N ASN A 610 -0.92 6.46 20.26
CA ASN A 610 -1.43 7.78 20.68
C ASN A 610 -0.34 8.62 21.32
#